data_eb4073fbdc1dc351f42e96352fa5dc34
#
_entry.id   eb4073fbdc1dc351f42e96352fa5dc34
#
_cell.length_a   1.000
_cell.length_b   1.000
_cell.length_c   1.000
_cell.angle_alpha   90.00
_cell.angle_beta   90.00
_cell.angle_gamma   90.00
#
_symmetry.space_group_name_H-M   'P 1'
#
loop_
_entity.id
_entity.type
_entity.pdbx_description
1 polymer ?
#
loop_
_entity_poly.entity_id
_entity_poly.type
_entity_poly.pdbx_seq_one_letter_code
_entity_poly.pdbx_strand_id
1 'polypeptide(L)'
;MLKDCITKLAAFKEESGKRFGITRIGIFGSVARQENTEDSDIDIVVEVEQPTLSLMYELRERLKALFKCNVDLVRFRPSLRPLFKSNIINDAVYV
;
A
#
# COMPACT_ATOMS: atom_id res chain seq x y z
N MET A 1 14.50 3.04 -5.30
CA MET A 1 13.10 2.61 -5.49
C MET A 1 12.18 2.99 -4.35
N LEU A 2 12.56 2.75 -3.13
CA LEU A 2 11.71 3.11 -1.97
C LEU A 2 11.38 4.60 -1.94
N LYS A 3 12.36 5.45 -2.13
CA LYS A 3 12.17 6.91 -2.13
C LYS A 3 11.17 7.37 -3.19
N ASP A 4 11.29 6.82 -4.40
CA ASP A 4 10.37 7.17 -5.49
C ASP A 4 8.96 6.66 -5.20
N CYS A 5 8.84 5.48 -4.63
CA CYS A 5 7.55 4.91 -4.25
C CYS A 5 6.88 5.77 -3.17
N ILE A 6 7.64 6.20 -2.18
CA ILE A 6 7.13 7.08 -1.10
C ILE A 6 6.61 8.38 -1.70
N THR A 7 7.39 9.00 -2.58
CA THR A 7 6.99 10.26 -3.21
C THR A 7 5.70 10.12 -4.02
N LYS A 8 5.61 9.07 -4.83
CA LYS A 8 4.42 8.81 -5.65
C LYS A 8 3.21 8.50 -4.78
N LEU A 9 3.40 7.71 -3.75
CA LEU A 9 2.30 7.30 -2.87
C LEU A 9 1.79 8.48 -2.04
N ALA A 10 2.68 9.35 -1.58
CA ALA A 10 2.30 10.56 -0.86
C ALA A 10 1.46 11.50 -1.74
N ALA A 11 1.87 11.68 -2.99
CA ALA A 11 1.10 12.48 -3.95
C ALA A 11 -0.28 11.87 -4.22
N PHE A 12 -0.32 10.54 -4.38
CA PHE A 12 -1.58 9.83 -4.58
C PHE A 12 -2.53 10.03 -3.38
N LYS A 13 -2.01 9.89 -2.17
CA LYS A 13 -2.80 10.09 -0.95
C LYS A 13 -3.37 11.51 -0.89
N GLU A 14 -2.56 12.50 -1.22
CA GLU A 14 -3.00 13.89 -1.22
C GLU A 14 -4.11 14.14 -2.25
N GLU A 15 -3.97 13.61 -3.46
CA GLU A 15 -4.93 13.81 -4.54
C GLU A 15 -6.20 12.98 -4.40
N SER A 16 -6.07 11.73 -3.97
CA SER A 16 -7.15 10.74 -4.02
C SER A 16 -7.54 10.17 -2.66
N GLY A 17 -6.83 10.50 -1.59
CA GLY A 17 -7.08 9.93 -0.27
C GLY A 17 -8.51 10.13 0.21
N LYS A 18 -9.04 11.32 0.05
CA LYS A 18 -10.43 11.62 0.48
C LYS A 18 -11.45 10.86 -0.33
N ARG A 19 -11.23 10.74 -1.63
CA ARG A 19 -12.14 10.01 -2.52
C ARG A 19 -12.29 8.56 -2.11
N PHE A 20 -11.19 7.91 -1.72
CA PHE A 20 -11.19 6.52 -1.30
C PHE A 20 -11.40 6.32 0.20
N GLY A 21 -11.47 7.41 0.96
CA GLY A 21 -11.58 7.34 2.41
C GLY A 21 -10.34 6.75 3.07
N ILE A 22 -9.16 7.02 2.51
CA ILE A 22 -7.89 6.51 3.04
C ILE A 22 -7.53 7.23 4.32
N THR A 23 -7.38 6.49 5.41
CA THR A 23 -6.92 7.02 6.69
C THR A 23 -5.43 6.82 6.88
N ARG A 24 -4.89 5.70 6.39
CA ARG A 24 -3.44 5.44 6.40
C ARG A 24 -3.09 4.64 5.15
N ILE A 25 -1.93 4.92 4.58
CA ILE A 25 -1.40 4.15 3.46
C ILE A 25 0.12 4.15 3.53
N GLY A 26 0.73 3.02 3.26
CA GLY A 26 2.17 2.89 3.32
C GLY A 26 2.69 1.73 2.47
N ILE A 27 4.00 1.60 2.45
CA ILE A 27 4.71 0.55 1.73
C ILE A 27 5.31 -0.40 2.75
N PHE A 28 5.19 -1.70 2.52
CA PHE A 28 5.82 -2.70 3.37
C PHE A 28 6.52 -3.75 2.50
N GLY A 29 7.04 -4.80 3.10
CA GLY A 29 7.67 -5.89 2.37
C GLY A 29 9.04 -5.54 1.80
N SER A 30 9.40 -6.19 0.69
CA SER A 30 10.75 -6.12 0.14
C SER A 30 11.18 -4.70 -0.25
N VAL A 31 10.28 -3.92 -0.83
CA VAL A 31 10.60 -2.54 -1.21
C VAL A 31 10.89 -1.69 0.02
N ALA A 32 10.07 -1.83 1.08
CA ALA A 32 10.28 -1.09 2.33
C ALA A 32 11.62 -1.46 2.99
N ARG A 33 12.00 -2.72 2.91
CA ARG A 33 13.30 -3.20 3.45
C ARG A 33 14.48 -2.92 2.51
N GLN A 34 14.20 -2.39 1.31
CA GLN A 34 15.19 -2.15 0.27
C GLN A 34 15.91 -3.45 -0.18
N GLU A 35 15.16 -4.54 -0.19
CA GLU A 35 15.61 -5.86 -0.60
C GLU A 35 14.95 -6.31 -1.91
N ASN A 36 14.28 -5.39 -2.60
CA ASN A 36 13.55 -5.68 -3.82
C ASN A 36 14.48 -5.93 -5.01
N THR A 37 13.98 -6.73 -5.95
CA THR A 37 14.58 -6.90 -7.27
C THR A 37 13.72 -6.20 -8.32
N GLU A 38 14.17 -6.21 -9.58
CA GLU A 38 13.39 -5.62 -10.68
C GLU A 38 12.02 -6.28 -10.87
N ASP A 39 11.92 -7.55 -10.50
CA ASP A 39 10.69 -8.34 -10.64
C ASP A 39 9.81 -8.30 -9.39
N SER A 40 10.21 -7.61 -8.34
CA SER A 40 9.43 -7.55 -7.10
C SER A 40 8.15 -6.76 -7.28
N ASP A 41 7.07 -7.28 -6.72
CA ASP A 41 5.81 -6.52 -6.60
C ASP A 41 5.98 -5.45 -5.52
N ILE A 42 5.15 -4.42 -5.61
CA ILE A 42 5.10 -3.41 -4.55
C ILE A 42 4.01 -3.79 -3.57
N ASP A 43 4.39 -3.97 -2.31
CA ASP A 43 3.46 -4.30 -1.23
C ASP A 43 2.97 -3.02 -0.58
N ILE A 44 1.67 -2.79 -0.63
CA ILE A 44 1.05 -1.58 -0.08
C ILE A 44 0.03 -1.99 0.99
N VAL A 45 0.12 -1.34 2.14
CA VAL A 45 -0.83 -1.50 3.23
C VAL A 45 -1.71 -0.26 3.31
N VAL A 46 -3.01 -0.46 3.51
CA VAL A 46 -3.97 0.64 3.54
C VAL A 46 -5.01 0.43 4.63
N GLU A 47 -5.46 1.54 5.22
CA GLU A 47 -6.64 1.57 6.07
C GLU A 47 -7.61 2.57 5.46
N VAL A 48 -8.85 2.14 5.25
CA VAL A 48 -9.91 2.97 4.66
C VAL A 48 -11.13 2.96 5.57
N GLU A 49 -11.94 4.02 5.50
CA GLU A 49 -13.12 4.17 6.35
C GLU A 49 -14.21 3.16 6.00
N GLN A 50 -14.45 2.92 4.72
CA GLN A 50 -15.53 2.05 4.25
C GLN A 50 -15.00 1.06 3.20
N PRO A 51 -14.38 -0.03 3.64
CA PRO A 51 -13.76 -0.99 2.72
C PRO A 51 -14.82 -1.87 2.04
N THR A 52 -15.16 -1.54 0.82
CA THR A 52 -15.98 -2.38 -0.05
C THR A 52 -15.08 -3.08 -1.06
N LEU A 53 -15.57 -4.17 -1.65
CA LEU A 53 -14.80 -4.89 -2.68
C LEU A 53 -14.56 -3.99 -3.89
N SER A 54 -15.56 -3.21 -4.30
CA SER A 54 -15.43 -2.29 -5.43
C SER A 54 -14.38 -1.22 -5.18
N LEU A 55 -14.37 -0.64 -3.99
CA LEU A 55 -13.40 0.39 -3.63
C LEU A 55 -11.99 -0.18 -3.59
N MET A 56 -11.82 -1.34 -2.97
CA MET A 56 -10.50 -1.98 -2.87
C MET A 56 -9.98 -2.38 -4.24
N TYR A 57 -10.85 -2.87 -5.13
CA TYR A 57 -10.46 -3.20 -6.50
C TYR A 57 -10.02 -1.95 -7.27
N GLU A 58 -10.81 -0.88 -7.22
CA GLU A 58 -10.47 0.37 -7.90
C GLU A 58 -9.16 0.96 -7.38
N LEU A 59 -8.99 0.94 -6.06
CA LEU A 59 -7.77 1.43 -5.42
C LEU A 59 -6.54 0.67 -5.90
N ARG A 60 -6.62 -0.66 -5.92
CA ARG A 60 -5.51 -1.48 -6.41
C ARG A 60 -5.17 -1.17 -7.87
N GLU A 61 -6.20 -1.06 -8.73
CA GLU A 61 -5.97 -0.78 -10.15
C GLU A 61 -5.36 0.60 -10.37
N ARG A 62 -5.76 1.58 -9.57
CA ARG A 62 -5.17 2.92 -9.60
C ARG A 62 -3.70 2.89 -9.20
N LEU A 63 -3.38 2.14 -8.16
CA LEU A 63 -1.99 2.01 -7.68
C LEU A 63 -1.12 1.26 -8.70
N LYS A 64 -1.66 0.22 -9.32
CA LYS A 64 -0.95 -0.49 -10.41
C LYS A 64 -0.62 0.46 -11.56
N ALA A 65 -1.57 1.29 -11.94
CA ALA A 65 -1.34 2.28 -13.00
C ALA A 65 -0.29 3.32 -12.59
N LEU A 66 -0.33 3.75 -11.35
CA LEU A 66 0.63 4.73 -10.81
C LEU A 66 2.06 4.20 -10.83
N PHE A 67 2.25 2.97 -10.35
CA PHE A 67 3.57 2.37 -10.24
C PHE A 67 4.01 1.59 -11.48
N LYS A 68 3.08 1.34 -12.42
CA LYS A 68 3.34 0.60 -13.66
C LYS A 68 3.92 -0.79 -13.42
N CYS A 69 3.46 -1.45 -12.36
CA CYS A 69 3.85 -2.81 -12.01
C CYS A 69 2.75 -3.44 -11.16
N ASN A 70 2.92 -4.72 -10.83
CA ASN A 70 1.98 -5.37 -9.94
C ASN A 70 2.05 -4.78 -8.54
N VAL A 71 0.89 -4.63 -7.93
CA VAL A 71 0.75 -4.12 -6.56
C VAL A 71 -0.01 -5.15 -5.74
N ASP A 72 0.56 -5.53 -4.61
CA ASP A 72 -0.10 -6.38 -3.63
C ASP A 72 -0.69 -5.44 -2.57
N LEU A 73 -1.99 -5.22 -2.63
CA LEU A 73 -2.69 -4.30 -1.75
C LEU A 73 -3.33 -5.05 -0.59
N VAL A 74 -2.92 -4.73 0.61
CA VAL A 74 -3.42 -5.36 1.84
C VAL A 74 -4.14 -4.32 2.69
N ARG A 75 -5.38 -4.62 3.06
CA ARG A 75 -6.11 -3.79 4.02
C ARG A 75 -5.70 -4.20 5.44
N PHE A 76 -5.11 -3.28 6.17
CA PHE A 76 -4.75 -3.54 7.57
C PHE A 76 -6.01 -3.64 8.42
N ARG A 77 -6.11 -4.69 9.21
CA ARG A 77 -7.24 -4.93 10.09
C ARG A 77 -6.81 -5.85 11.25
N PRO A 78 -7.51 -5.78 12.41
CA PRO A 78 -7.14 -6.61 13.55
C PRO A 78 -7.21 -8.12 13.29
N SER A 79 -8.02 -8.54 12.32
CA SER A 79 -8.20 -9.96 11.98
C SER A 79 -7.09 -10.56 11.11
N LEU A 80 -6.09 -9.78 10.70
CA LEU A 80 -4.95 -10.31 9.98
C LEU A 80 -4.21 -11.34 10.84
N ARG A 81 -3.61 -12.34 10.18
CA ARG A 81 -2.81 -13.35 10.87
C ARG A 81 -1.71 -12.65 11.67
N PRO A 82 -1.47 -13.07 12.93
CA PRO A 82 -0.55 -12.36 13.82
C PRO A 82 0.86 -12.15 13.25
N LEU A 83 1.43 -13.17 12.61
CA LEU A 83 2.77 -13.06 12.04
C LEU A 83 2.81 -12.06 10.88
N PHE A 84 1.83 -12.13 10.00
CA PHE A 84 1.72 -11.22 8.86
C PHE A 84 1.51 -9.78 9.33
N LYS A 85 0.63 -9.60 10.31
CA LYS A 85 0.36 -8.31 10.92
C LYS A 85 1.62 -7.72 11.55
N SER A 86 2.38 -8.55 12.27
CA SER A 86 3.65 -8.15 12.89
C SER A 86 4.67 -7.71 11.84
N ASN A 87 4.77 -8.43 10.73
CA ASN A 87 5.68 -8.08 9.64
C ASN A 87 5.32 -6.72 9.03
N ILE A 88 4.03 -6.46 8.84
CA ILE A 88 3.57 -5.15 8.34
C ILE A 88 3.96 -4.05 9.31
N ILE A 89 3.67 -4.23 10.60
CA ILE A 89 3.97 -3.24 11.62
C ILE A 89 5.47 -2.92 11.65
N ASN A 90 6.32 -3.94 11.52
CA ASN A 90 7.76 -3.76 11.56
C ASN A 90 8.31 -3.08 10.30
N ASP A 91 7.75 -3.40 9.13
CA ASP A 91 8.32 -2.97 7.84
C ASP A 91 7.67 -1.71 7.28
N ALA A 92 6.42 -1.41 7.63
CA ALA A 92 5.66 -0.40 6.94
C ALA A 92 6.22 1.01 7.08
N VAL A 93 6.31 1.70 5.94
CA VAL A 93 6.65 3.12 5.85
C VAL A 93 5.41 3.83 5.38
N TYR A 94 4.77 4.57 6.26
CA TYR A 94 3.53 5.29 5.96
C TYR A 94 3.81 6.69 5.41
N VAL A 95 2.91 7.16 4.56
CA VAL A 95 2.96 8.51 4.03
C VAL A 95 1.84 9.38 4.56
#